data_3f519074ea476437285a1032be0b160f
#
_entry.id   3f519074ea476437285a1032be0b160f
#
_cell.length_a   1.000
_cell.length_b   1.000
_cell.length_c   1.000
_cell.angle_alpha   90.00
_cell.angle_beta   90.00
_cell.angle_gamma   90.00
#
_symmetry.space_group_name_H-M   'P 1'
#
loop_
_entity.id
_entity.type
_entity.pdbx_description
1 polymer ?
#
loop_
_entity_poly.entity_id
_entity_poly.type
_entity_poly.pdbx_seq_one_letter_code
_entity_poly.pdbx_strand_id
1 'polypeptide(L)'
;PEMIQKAKDANLDVVNTLDEVLKGAKFVISMLPEGKHVKSLFLGDKGIIDKISKDAVIIECSTIDIETSLLLGKEAKNRGIKMIDAPVTGGVMGARVGKLNFLVGGDDEAVELARPLMDIMGQKILHAGPQGSGVGVKICNNMSLGISMIAASEALMLAKRLKMDLKKVHEIMKNASGNNWALSTYTPLPNLTDGVPSNNKYRP
;
A
#
# COMPACT_ATOMS: atom_id res chain seq x y z
N PRO A 1 6.54 10.75 18.81
CA PRO A 1 7.44 10.09 19.79
C PRO A 1 7.46 8.57 19.64
N GLU A 2 6.32 7.88 19.63
CA GLU A 2 6.25 6.41 19.58
C GLU A 2 6.86 5.80 18.31
N MET A 3 6.57 6.36 17.13
CA MET A 3 7.11 5.89 15.85
C MET A 3 8.63 6.09 15.74
N ILE A 4 9.13 7.20 16.30
CA ILE A 4 10.57 7.47 16.38
C ILE A 4 11.26 6.39 17.23
N GLN A 5 10.66 6.04 18.38
CA GLN A 5 11.22 4.98 19.22
C GLN A 5 11.20 3.63 18.51
N LYS A 6 10.10 3.26 17.85
CA LYS A 6 10.02 2.03 17.04
C LYS A 6 11.10 1.97 15.94
N ALA A 7 11.38 3.08 15.28
CA ALA A 7 12.42 3.15 14.26
C ALA A 7 13.80 2.92 14.86
N LYS A 8 14.11 3.55 16.01
CA LYS A 8 15.37 3.34 16.75
C LYS A 8 15.52 1.88 17.23
N ASP A 9 14.45 1.30 17.75
CA ASP A 9 14.43 -0.10 18.21
C ASP A 9 14.65 -1.08 17.04
N ALA A 10 14.32 -0.67 15.82
CA ALA A 10 14.60 -1.39 14.59
C ALA A 10 15.98 -1.08 13.99
N ASN A 11 16.87 -0.39 14.72
CA ASN A 11 18.19 0.05 14.28
C ASN A 11 18.18 0.91 13.00
N LEU A 12 17.13 1.71 12.81
CA LEU A 12 17.08 2.68 11.72
C LEU A 12 17.69 4.01 12.18
N ASP A 13 18.43 4.65 11.28
CA ASP A 13 18.93 5.99 11.49
C ASP A 13 17.76 6.98 11.51
N VAL A 14 17.58 7.67 12.63
CA VAL A 14 16.53 8.65 12.81
C VAL A 14 17.15 10.03 12.89
N VAL A 15 16.74 10.90 11.99
CA VAL A 15 17.15 12.32 11.94
C VAL A 15 16.01 13.23 12.30
N ASN A 16 16.28 14.50 12.60
CA ASN A 16 15.30 15.43 13.15
C ASN A 16 14.67 16.34 12.09
N THR A 17 15.29 16.46 10.92
CA THR A 17 14.85 17.38 9.87
C THR A 17 14.72 16.67 8.53
N LEU A 18 13.84 17.17 7.66
CA LEU A 18 13.68 16.66 6.29
C LEU A 18 14.95 16.92 5.45
N ASP A 19 15.69 17.98 5.73
CA ASP A 19 16.93 18.29 5.01
C ASP A 19 18.03 17.25 5.32
N GLU A 20 18.10 16.77 6.56
CA GLU A 20 19.01 15.68 6.93
C GLU A 20 18.61 14.36 6.26
N VAL A 21 17.31 14.03 6.18
CA VAL A 21 16.79 12.83 5.51
C VAL A 21 17.18 12.81 4.02
N LEU A 22 17.11 13.97 3.35
CA LEU A 22 17.34 14.07 1.91
C LEU A 22 18.83 14.10 1.53
N LYS A 23 19.72 14.36 2.47
CA LYS A 23 21.15 14.49 2.21
C LYS A 23 21.75 13.18 1.69
N GLY A 24 22.11 13.17 0.40
CA GLY A 24 22.69 11.99 -0.26
C GLY A 24 21.71 10.84 -0.51
N ALA A 25 20.41 11.06 -0.31
CA ALA A 25 19.38 10.06 -0.57
C ALA A 25 19.33 9.72 -2.05
N LYS A 26 19.46 8.44 -2.39
CA LYS A 26 19.21 7.91 -3.74
C LYS A 26 17.76 7.55 -3.98
N PHE A 27 17.03 7.25 -2.93
CA PHE A 27 15.61 6.94 -2.95
C PHE A 27 14.88 7.75 -1.90
N VAL A 28 13.74 8.31 -2.27
CA VAL A 28 12.84 9.01 -1.36
C VAL A 28 11.52 8.24 -1.35
N ILE A 29 11.26 7.51 -0.26
CA ILE A 29 10.04 6.72 -0.13
C ILE A 29 9.06 7.48 0.74
N SER A 30 7.79 7.55 0.31
CA SER A 30 6.69 8.05 1.11
C SER A 30 5.55 7.03 1.19
N MET A 31 4.93 6.95 2.36
CA MET A 31 3.71 6.17 2.59
C MET A 31 2.87 6.89 3.64
N LEU A 32 1.91 7.66 3.18
CA LEU A 32 1.12 8.59 3.97
C LEU A 32 -0.38 8.26 3.85
N PRO A 33 -1.20 8.66 4.83
CA PRO A 33 -2.61 8.27 4.88
C PRO A 33 -3.48 8.80 3.73
N GLU A 34 -3.21 10.01 3.22
CA GLU A 34 -4.08 10.69 2.25
C GLU A 34 -3.28 11.59 1.30
N GLY A 35 -3.85 11.87 0.10
CA GLY A 35 -3.26 12.73 -0.90
C GLY A 35 -2.91 14.14 -0.39
N LYS A 36 -3.72 14.72 0.51
CA LYS A 36 -3.40 16.03 1.13
C LYS A 36 -2.08 16.03 1.90
N HIS A 37 -1.74 14.91 2.56
CA HIS A 37 -0.48 14.77 3.28
C HIS A 37 0.70 14.65 2.31
N VAL A 38 0.51 13.90 1.20
CA VAL A 38 1.50 13.79 0.12
C VAL A 38 1.74 15.15 -0.52
N LYS A 39 0.68 15.88 -0.87
CA LYS A 39 0.78 17.25 -1.40
C LYS A 39 1.54 18.17 -0.43
N SER A 40 1.19 18.14 0.85
CA SER A 40 1.83 18.98 1.86
C SER A 40 3.32 18.65 2.01
N LEU A 41 3.68 17.35 2.03
CA LEU A 41 5.06 16.92 2.14
C LEU A 41 5.91 17.37 0.94
N PHE A 42 5.43 17.14 -0.27
CA PHE A 42 6.23 17.38 -1.47
C PHE A 42 6.09 18.80 -2.01
N LEU A 43 4.88 19.36 -2.03
CA LEU A 43 4.52 20.59 -2.75
C LEU A 43 4.03 21.74 -1.86
N GLY A 44 3.95 21.55 -0.55
CA GLY A 44 3.53 22.60 0.39
C GLY A 44 4.59 23.71 0.53
N ASP A 45 4.29 24.77 1.28
CA ASP A 45 5.20 25.92 1.51
C ASP A 45 6.59 25.53 2.03
N LYS A 46 6.66 24.41 2.76
CA LYS A 46 7.90 23.78 3.24
C LYS A 46 8.13 22.43 2.57
N GLY A 47 7.63 22.27 1.35
CA GLY A 47 7.72 21.03 0.59
C GLY A 47 9.16 20.64 0.27
N ILE A 48 9.36 19.36 0.07
CA ILE A 48 10.71 18.80 -0.10
C ILE A 48 11.11 18.64 -1.57
N ILE A 49 10.20 18.80 -2.52
CA ILE A 49 10.46 18.44 -3.92
C ILE A 49 11.65 19.20 -4.53
N ASP A 50 11.81 20.48 -4.18
CA ASP A 50 12.92 21.31 -4.66
C ASP A 50 14.27 21.00 -3.98
N LYS A 51 14.26 20.17 -2.93
CA LYS A 51 15.45 19.73 -2.19
C LYS A 51 15.90 18.32 -2.56
N ILE A 52 15.09 17.58 -3.32
CA ILE A 52 15.41 16.23 -3.75
C ILE A 52 16.45 16.31 -4.90
N SER A 53 17.50 15.49 -4.79
CA SER A 53 18.50 15.38 -5.87
C SER A 53 17.85 14.87 -7.15
N LYS A 54 18.28 15.40 -8.31
CA LYS A 54 17.87 14.90 -9.63
C LYS A 54 18.31 13.46 -9.90
N ASP A 55 19.33 12.99 -9.18
CA ASP A 55 19.81 11.62 -9.26
C ASP A 55 19.01 10.67 -8.34
N ALA A 56 18.11 11.19 -7.54
CA ALA A 56 17.22 10.39 -6.68
C ALA A 56 15.96 9.95 -7.42
N VAL A 57 15.38 8.84 -6.94
CA VAL A 57 14.08 8.35 -7.39
C VAL A 57 13.06 8.50 -6.27
N ILE A 58 11.92 9.14 -6.55
CA ILE A 58 10.78 9.18 -5.64
C ILE A 58 9.96 7.90 -5.84
N ILE A 59 9.70 7.17 -4.76
CA ILE A 59 8.85 5.98 -4.72
C ILE A 59 7.67 6.30 -3.80
N GLU A 60 6.56 6.72 -4.37
CA GLU A 60 5.37 7.09 -3.61
C GLU A 60 4.48 5.85 -3.43
N CYS A 61 4.41 5.32 -2.20
CA CYS A 61 3.74 4.07 -1.87
C CYS A 61 2.33 4.26 -1.27
N SER A 62 1.86 5.50 -1.13
CA SER A 62 0.55 5.77 -0.55
C SER A 62 -0.58 5.32 -1.47
N THR A 63 -1.72 4.95 -0.88
CA THR A 63 -2.97 4.77 -1.63
C THR A 63 -3.73 6.08 -1.59
N ILE A 64 -3.61 6.88 -2.66
CA ILE A 64 -4.15 8.23 -2.76
C ILE A 64 -5.05 8.39 -4.00
N ASP A 65 -5.60 9.57 -4.21
CA ASP A 65 -6.32 9.89 -5.44
C ASP A 65 -5.37 10.00 -6.64
N ILE A 66 -5.86 9.63 -7.81
CA ILE A 66 -5.07 9.64 -9.06
C ILE A 66 -4.61 11.05 -9.42
N GLU A 67 -5.43 12.06 -9.17
CA GLU A 67 -5.11 13.46 -9.47
C GLU A 67 -3.87 13.92 -8.71
N THR A 68 -3.77 13.56 -7.43
CA THR A 68 -2.58 13.85 -6.61
C THR A 68 -1.34 13.13 -7.13
N SER A 69 -1.46 11.86 -7.52
CA SER A 69 -0.34 11.10 -8.09
C SER A 69 0.15 11.72 -9.41
N LEU A 70 -0.77 12.08 -10.30
CA LEU A 70 -0.44 12.73 -11.58
C LEU A 70 0.19 14.12 -11.38
N LEU A 71 -0.36 14.91 -10.45
CA LEU A 71 0.19 16.22 -10.11
C LEU A 71 1.64 16.09 -9.63
N LEU A 72 1.89 15.20 -8.68
CA LEU A 72 3.23 15.01 -8.14
C LEU A 72 4.21 14.50 -9.19
N GLY A 73 3.80 13.55 -10.04
CA GLY A 73 4.61 13.07 -11.17
C GLY A 73 4.97 14.18 -12.15
N LYS A 74 4.01 15.06 -12.49
CA LYS A 74 4.25 16.24 -13.32
C LYS A 74 5.26 17.19 -12.68
N GLU A 75 5.11 17.47 -11.40
CA GLU A 75 5.99 18.37 -10.67
C GLU A 75 7.40 17.80 -10.51
N ALA A 76 7.55 16.50 -10.30
CA ALA A 76 8.83 15.80 -10.30
C ALA A 76 9.50 15.88 -11.68
N LYS A 77 8.75 15.59 -12.76
CA LYS A 77 9.24 15.65 -14.14
C LYS A 77 9.71 17.06 -14.53
N ASN A 78 8.97 18.11 -14.14
CA ASN A 78 9.35 19.50 -14.39
C ASN A 78 10.70 19.87 -13.77
N ARG A 79 11.10 19.17 -12.68
CA ARG A 79 12.38 19.34 -11.97
C ARG A 79 13.46 18.36 -12.41
N GLY A 80 13.15 17.47 -13.34
CA GLY A 80 14.06 16.43 -13.81
C GLY A 80 14.28 15.30 -12.80
N ILE A 81 13.36 15.12 -11.86
CA ILE A 81 13.41 14.06 -10.84
C ILE A 81 12.62 12.85 -11.35
N LYS A 82 13.19 11.66 -11.24
CA LYS A 82 12.50 10.39 -11.53
C LYS A 82 11.51 10.08 -10.43
N MET A 83 10.32 9.62 -10.81
CA MET A 83 9.28 9.27 -9.84
C MET A 83 8.44 8.10 -10.34
N ILE A 84 8.01 7.26 -9.41
CA ILE A 84 6.99 6.23 -9.62
C ILE A 84 5.91 6.33 -8.52
N ASP A 85 4.68 6.01 -8.86
CA ASP A 85 3.64 5.65 -7.90
C ASP A 85 3.66 4.12 -7.72
N ALA A 86 3.81 3.68 -6.49
CA ALA A 86 4.06 2.28 -6.18
C ALA A 86 3.28 1.79 -4.95
N PRO A 87 1.95 1.98 -4.90
CA PRO A 87 1.16 1.44 -3.81
C PRO A 87 1.31 -0.07 -3.70
N VAL A 88 1.17 -0.57 -2.46
CA VAL A 88 1.50 -1.96 -2.13
C VAL A 88 0.28 -2.80 -1.77
N THR A 89 0.41 -4.11 -1.94
CA THR A 89 -0.48 -5.11 -1.35
C THR A 89 0.33 -6.09 -0.50
N GLY A 90 -0.34 -6.80 0.42
CA GLY A 90 0.30 -7.71 1.39
C GLY A 90 0.15 -7.27 2.85
N GLY A 91 -0.27 -6.02 3.07
CA GLY A 91 -0.51 -5.48 4.40
C GLY A 91 0.74 -5.47 5.29
N VAL A 92 0.54 -5.27 6.60
CA VAL A 92 1.62 -5.23 7.60
C VAL A 92 2.40 -6.55 7.64
N MET A 93 1.72 -7.69 7.46
CA MET A 93 2.37 -9.01 7.48
C MET A 93 3.33 -9.17 6.30
N GLY A 94 2.91 -8.76 5.09
CA GLY A 94 3.78 -8.77 3.92
C GLY A 94 5.00 -7.84 4.08
N ALA A 95 4.78 -6.66 4.67
CA ALA A 95 5.85 -5.71 4.93
C ALA A 95 6.92 -6.26 5.89
N ARG A 96 6.48 -6.91 6.99
CA ARG A 96 7.39 -7.49 8.00
C ARG A 96 8.34 -8.55 7.45
N VAL A 97 7.95 -9.25 6.41
CA VAL A 97 8.72 -10.36 5.82
C VAL A 97 9.28 -10.04 4.44
N GLY A 98 9.24 -8.77 4.01
CA GLY A 98 9.72 -8.34 2.70
C GLY A 98 8.97 -8.98 1.52
N LYS A 99 7.67 -9.24 1.66
CA LYS A 99 6.83 -9.91 0.65
C LYS A 99 5.67 -9.03 0.17
N LEU A 100 5.92 -7.75 0.03
CA LEU A 100 4.95 -6.86 -0.59
C LEU A 100 4.83 -7.14 -2.09
N ASN A 101 3.67 -6.85 -2.67
CA ASN A 101 3.56 -6.69 -4.11
C ASN A 101 3.41 -5.20 -4.40
N PHE A 102 4.27 -4.65 -5.23
CA PHE A 102 4.22 -3.28 -5.70
C PHE A 102 3.39 -3.19 -6.98
N LEU A 103 2.41 -2.29 -6.99
CA LEU A 103 1.62 -1.96 -8.18
C LEU A 103 2.18 -0.65 -8.71
N VAL A 104 2.93 -0.70 -9.80
CA VAL A 104 3.80 0.42 -10.17
C VAL A 104 3.26 1.17 -11.39
N GLY A 105 3.21 2.50 -11.29
CA GLY A 105 3.03 3.41 -12.40
C GLY A 105 4.23 4.35 -12.53
N GLY A 106 4.67 4.60 -13.78
CA GLY A 106 5.79 5.48 -14.06
C GLY A 106 6.52 5.07 -15.34
N ASP A 107 7.50 5.88 -15.73
CA ASP A 107 8.33 5.57 -16.89
C ASP A 107 9.24 4.36 -16.62
N ASP A 108 9.48 3.51 -17.62
CA ASP A 108 10.29 2.28 -17.52
C ASP A 108 11.64 2.53 -16.85
N GLU A 109 12.33 3.61 -17.20
CA GLU A 109 13.62 3.98 -16.62
C GLU A 109 13.51 4.22 -15.10
N ALA A 110 12.47 4.92 -14.65
CA ALA A 110 12.25 5.19 -13.23
C ALA A 110 11.94 3.90 -12.46
N VAL A 111 11.18 2.98 -13.06
CA VAL A 111 10.86 1.66 -12.50
C VAL A 111 12.13 0.83 -12.33
N GLU A 112 12.98 0.76 -13.36
CA GLU A 112 14.23 -0.02 -13.29
C GLU A 112 15.22 0.56 -12.27
N LEU A 113 15.31 1.89 -12.14
CA LEU A 113 16.13 2.53 -11.11
C LEU A 113 15.63 2.22 -9.68
N ALA A 114 14.31 2.13 -9.48
CA ALA A 114 13.70 1.81 -8.19
C ALA A 114 13.72 0.31 -7.86
N ARG A 115 13.84 -0.56 -8.87
CA ARG A 115 13.75 -2.03 -8.76
C ARG A 115 14.64 -2.62 -7.65
N PRO A 116 15.95 -2.29 -7.55
CA PRO A 116 16.82 -2.92 -6.54
C PRO A 116 16.31 -2.74 -5.11
N LEU A 117 15.66 -1.61 -4.82
CA LEU A 117 15.10 -1.36 -3.50
C LEU A 117 13.75 -2.07 -3.32
N MET A 118 12.91 -2.08 -4.35
CA MET A 118 11.62 -2.77 -4.29
C MET A 118 11.78 -4.29 -4.17
N ASP A 119 12.80 -4.89 -4.78
CA ASP A 119 13.11 -6.33 -4.69
C ASP A 119 13.50 -6.76 -3.26
N ILE A 120 14.06 -5.85 -2.45
CA ILE A 120 14.36 -6.11 -1.04
C ILE A 120 13.07 -6.09 -0.19
N MET A 121 12.13 -5.21 -0.51
CA MET A 121 10.91 -4.99 0.27
C MET A 121 9.75 -5.87 -0.18
N GLY A 122 9.83 -6.45 -1.37
CA GLY A 122 8.71 -7.14 -2.01
C GLY A 122 9.09 -8.42 -2.73
N GLN A 123 8.06 -9.13 -3.16
CA GLN A 123 8.19 -10.37 -3.94
C GLN A 123 7.77 -10.20 -5.40
N LYS A 124 6.99 -9.14 -5.71
CA LYS A 124 6.54 -8.84 -7.08
C LYS A 124 6.50 -7.34 -7.32
N ILE A 125 6.99 -6.95 -8.48
CA ILE A 125 6.88 -5.59 -9.01
C ILE A 125 6.02 -5.70 -10.27
N LEU A 126 4.81 -5.13 -10.21
CA LEU A 126 3.80 -5.23 -11.25
C LEU A 126 3.65 -3.86 -11.92
N HIS A 127 4.38 -3.64 -13.01
CA HIS A 127 4.32 -2.39 -13.76
C HIS A 127 3.01 -2.32 -14.55
N ALA A 128 2.16 -1.36 -14.19
CA ALA A 128 0.80 -1.21 -14.70
C ALA A 128 0.68 -0.20 -15.85
N GLY A 129 1.73 0.58 -16.10
CA GLY A 129 1.74 1.61 -17.15
C GLY A 129 2.31 2.95 -16.68
N PRO A 130 1.94 4.08 -17.31
CA PRO A 130 2.47 5.38 -16.97
C PRO A 130 2.11 5.83 -15.56
N GLN A 131 2.68 6.98 -15.13
CA GLN A 131 2.40 7.60 -13.82
C GLN A 131 0.90 7.64 -13.51
N GLY A 132 0.52 7.26 -12.29
CA GLY A 132 -0.87 7.12 -11.82
C GLY A 132 -1.50 5.76 -12.06
N SER A 133 -0.89 4.89 -12.90
CA SER A 133 -1.44 3.55 -13.19
C SER A 133 -1.37 2.63 -11.98
N GLY A 134 -0.33 2.70 -11.17
CA GLY A 134 -0.20 1.91 -9.94
C GLY A 134 -1.31 2.23 -8.94
N VAL A 135 -1.53 3.53 -8.68
CA VAL A 135 -2.64 4.01 -7.84
C VAL A 135 -3.98 3.60 -8.44
N GLY A 136 -4.15 3.74 -9.78
CA GLY A 136 -5.38 3.34 -10.47
C GLY A 136 -5.71 1.87 -10.26
N VAL A 137 -4.73 0.97 -10.47
CA VAL A 137 -4.90 -0.48 -10.21
C VAL A 137 -5.19 -0.74 -8.74
N LYS A 138 -4.52 -0.02 -7.83
CA LYS A 138 -4.76 -0.16 -6.39
C LYS A 138 -6.19 0.21 -6.00
N ILE A 139 -6.74 1.28 -6.56
CA ILE A 139 -8.14 1.70 -6.35
C ILE A 139 -9.10 0.63 -6.85
N CYS A 140 -8.91 0.11 -8.07
CA CYS A 140 -9.72 -0.97 -8.63
C CYS A 140 -9.67 -2.23 -7.77
N ASN A 141 -8.46 -2.62 -7.33
CA ASN A 141 -8.28 -3.77 -6.44
C ASN A 141 -9.02 -3.58 -5.10
N ASN A 142 -8.89 -2.41 -4.49
CA ASN A 142 -9.51 -2.14 -3.20
C ASN A 142 -11.03 -2.03 -3.29
N MET A 143 -11.58 -1.51 -4.40
CA MET A 143 -13.00 -1.52 -4.68
C MET A 143 -13.53 -2.96 -4.77
N SER A 144 -12.87 -3.82 -5.56
CA SER A 144 -13.23 -5.24 -5.68
C SER A 144 -13.16 -5.96 -4.32
N LEU A 145 -12.11 -5.69 -3.54
CA LEU A 145 -11.96 -6.24 -2.19
C LEU A 145 -13.10 -5.78 -1.27
N GLY A 146 -13.44 -4.49 -1.29
CA GLY A 146 -14.53 -3.95 -0.47
C GLY A 146 -15.88 -4.60 -0.78
N ILE A 147 -16.20 -4.76 -2.07
CA ILE A 147 -17.43 -5.45 -2.51
C ILE A 147 -17.42 -6.92 -2.05
N SER A 148 -16.27 -7.60 -2.18
CA SER A 148 -16.10 -8.98 -1.75
C SER A 148 -16.25 -9.14 -0.23
N MET A 149 -15.77 -8.19 0.55
CA MET A 149 -15.94 -8.15 2.02
C MET A 149 -17.42 -8.02 2.40
N ILE A 150 -18.17 -7.15 1.72
CA ILE A 150 -19.61 -6.99 1.92
C ILE A 150 -20.33 -8.29 1.56
N ALA A 151 -20.07 -8.87 0.39
CA ALA A 151 -20.69 -10.10 -0.06
C ALA A 151 -20.44 -11.28 0.91
N ALA A 152 -19.20 -11.46 1.36
CA ALA A 152 -18.84 -12.49 2.33
C ALA A 152 -19.56 -12.27 3.68
N SER A 153 -19.64 -11.02 4.14
CA SER A 153 -20.31 -10.67 5.39
C SER A 153 -21.82 -10.96 5.32
N GLU A 154 -22.48 -10.53 4.27
CA GLU A 154 -23.93 -10.75 4.09
C GLU A 154 -24.27 -12.24 3.98
N ALA A 155 -23.48 -13.01 3.22
CA ALA A 155 -23.68 -14.45 3.07
C ALA A 155 -23.54 -15.21 4.41
N LEU A 156 -22.49 -14.90 5.18
CA LEU A 156 -22.28 -15.53 6.49
C LEU A 156 -23.33 -15.06 7.52
N MET A 157 -23.78 -13.81 7.46
CA MET A 157 -24.87 -13.34 8.32
C MET A 157 -26.22 -13.97 7.96
N LEU A 158 -26.49 -14.24 6.69
CA LEU A 158 -27.66 -15.01 6.25
C LEU A 158 -27.59 -16.44 6.82
N ALA A 159 -26.45 -17.11 6.68
CA ALA A 159 -26.27 -18.45 7.26
C ALA A 159 -26.53 -18.47 8.78
N LYS A 160 -26.06 -17.45 9.49
CA LYS A 160 -26.31 -17.29 10.94
C LYS A 160 -27.81 -17.13 11.23
N ARG A 161 -28.54 -16.32 10.45
CA ARG A 161 -30.00 -16.15 10.60
C ARG A 161 -30.76 -17.45 10.32
N LEU A 162 -30.28 -18.25 9.37
CA LEU A 162 -30.80 -19.58 9.05
C LEU A 162 -30.40 -20.65 10.08
N LYS A 163 -29.71 -20.26 11.16
CA LYS A 163 -29.20 -21.15 12.24
C LYS A 163 -28.31 -22.28 11.73
N MET A 164 -27.57 -22.04 10.63
CA MET A 164 -26.61 -22.99 10.09
C MET A 164 -25.30 -22.99 10.88
N ASP A 165 -24.55 -24.07 10.80
CA ASP A 165 -23.18 -24.14 11.31
C ASP A 165 -22.24 -23.28 10.44
N LEU A 166 -21.80 -22.14 10.96
CA LEU A 166 -21.00 -21.15 10.22
C LEU A 166 -19.65 -21.71 9.76
N LYS A 167 -19.03 -22.64 10.53
CA LYS A 167 -17.78 -23.26 10.12
C LYS A 167 -17.96 -24.15 8.90
N LYS A 168 -19.02 -24.96 8.89
CA LYS A 168 -19.37 -25.79 7.71
C LYS A 168 -19.74 -24.95 6.50
N VAL A 169 -20.56 -23.91 6.69
CA VAL A 169 -20.94 -23.00 5.59
C VAL A 169 -19.71 -22.32 5.01
N HIS A 170 -18.84 -21.78 5.85
CA HIS A 170 -17.59 -21.14 5.42
C HIS A 170 -16.72 -22.10 4.61
N GLU A 171 -16.53 -23.33 5.10
CA GLU A 171 -15.71 -24.33 4.41
C GLU A 171 -16.32 -24.74 3.05
N ILE A 172 -17.63 -24.90 2.97
CA ILE A 172 -18.33 -25.21 1.72
C ILE A 172 -18.19 -24.05 0.75
N MET A 173 -18.42 -22.80 1.19
CA MET A 173 -18.33 -21.61 0.34
C MET A 173 -16.94 -21.40 -0.21
N LYS A 174 -15.89 -21.70 0.55
CA LYS A 174 -14.50 -21.65 0.08
C LYS A 174 -14.23 -22.59 -1.11
N ASN A 175 -14.99 -23.66 -1.23
CA ASN A 175 -14.84 -24.68 -2.29
C ASN A 175 -15.94 -24.54 -3.36
N ALA A 176 -16.74 -23.50 -3.35
CA ALA A 176 -17.83 -23.24 -4.28
C ALA A 176 -17.62 -21.94 -5.06
N SER A 177 -18.51 -21.65 -6.00
CA SER A 177 -18.44 -20.47 -6.89
C SER A 177 -18.50 -19.13 -6.18
N GLY A 178 -18.97 -19.07 -4.93
CA GLY A 178 -19.00 -17.87 -4.10
C GLY A 178 -17.64 -17.53 -3.45
N ASN A 179 -16.60 -18.33 -3.70
CA ASN A 179 -15.29 -18.08 -3.12
C ASN A 179 -14.66 -16.79 -3.64
N ASN A 180 -13.98 -16.10 -2.72
CA ASN A 180 -13.17 -14.93 -3.02
C ASN A 180 -12.10 -14.77 -1.91
N TRP A 181 -11.11 -13.87 -2.12
CA TRP A 181 -10.03 -13.66 -1.18
C TRP A 181 -10.52 -13.22 0.20
N ALA A 182 -11.55 -12.36 0.26
CA ALA A 182 -12.11 -11.90 1.54
C ALA A 182 -12.71 -13.06 2.34
N LEU A 183 -13.36 -14.01 1.69
CA LEU A 183 -13.91 -15.20 2.34
C LEU A 183 -12.83 -16.18 2.77
N SER A 184 -11.85 -16.46 1.90
CA SER A 184 -10.85 -17.52 2.12
C SER A 184 -9.72 -17.12 3.06
N THR A 185 -9.26 -15.87 2.97
CA THR A 185 -7.99 -15.41 3.58
C THR A 185 -8.19 -14.31 4.60
N TYR A 186 -9.25 -13.52 4.47
CA TYR A 186 -9.48 -12.31 5.28
C TYR A 186 -10.90 -12.27 5.85
N THR A 187 -11.40 -13.41 6.27
CA THR A 187 -12.79 -13.63 6.68
C THR A 187 -13.31 -12.53 7.60
N PRO A 188 -14.45 -11.90 7.25
CA PRO A 188 -14.97 -10.75 8.01
C PRO A 188 -15.59 -11.13 9.37
N LEU A 189 -15.97 -12.39 9.57
CA LEU A 189 -16.47 -12.89 10.85
C LEU A 189 -15.34 -13.52 11.68
N PRO A 190 -15.30 -13.25 13.00
CA PRO A 190 -14.26 -13.80 13.86
C PRO A 190 -14.41 -15.34 14.04
N ASN A 191 -13.29 -15.98 14.36
CA ASN A 191 -13.21 -17.41 14.70
C ASN A 191 -13.56 -18.39 13.56
N LEU A 192 -13.56 -17.93 12.30
CA LEU A 192 -13.70 -18.80 11.12
C LEU A 192 -12.36 -19.06 10.43
N THR A 193 -11.41 -18.14 10.58
CA THR A 193 -10.04 -18.24 10.03
C THR A 193 -9.08 -17.69 11.08
N ASP A 194 -7.94 -18.34 11.26
CA ASP A 194 -6.92 -17.88 12.21
C ASP A 194 -6.14 -16.67 11.67
N GLY A 195 -5.67 -15.82 12.59
CA GLY A 195 -4.77 -14.70 12.26
C GLY A 195 -5.42 -13.54 11.50
N VAL A 196 -6.73 -13.55 11.28
CA VAL A 196 -7.42 -12.46 10.57
C VAL A 196 -7.80 -11.31 11.51
N PRO A 197 -7.84 -10.06 10.99
CA PRO A 197 -8.16 -8.90 11.82
C PRO A 197 -9.55 -8.92 12.47
N SER A 198 -10.52 -9.64 11.90
CA SER A 198 -11.83 -9.81 12.51
C SER A 198 -11.76 -10.47 13.89
N ASN A 199 -10.73 -11.30 14.17
CA ASN A 199 -10.55 -11.98 15.46
C ASN A 199 -10.21 -11.00 16.60
N ASN A 200 -9.61 -9.84 16.29
CA ASN A 200 -9.31 -8.78 17.26
C ASN A 200 -10.15 -7.52 17.06
N LYS A 201 -11.30 -7.63 16.36
CA LYS A 201 -12.21 -6.52 16.05
C LYS A 201 -11.54 -5.40 15.23
N TYR A 202 -10.65 -5.79 14.31
CA TYR A 202 -9.88 -4.85 13.44
C TYR A 202 -9.04 -3.84 14.23
N ARG A 203 -8.64 -4.14 15.45
CA ARG A 203 -7.69 -3.31 16.19
C ARG A 203 -6.27 -3.53 15.68
N PRO A 204 -5.45 -2.46 15.56
CA PRO A 204 -4.06 -2.56 15.12
C PRO A 204 -3.17 -3.35 16.07
#